data_6bf2a8e44f51dc8994cbb7a9510c106b
#
_entry.id   6bf2a8e44f51dc8994cbb7a9510c106b
#
_cell.length_a   1.000
_cell.length_b   1.000
_cell.length_c   1.000
_cell.angle_alpha   90.00
_cell.angle_beta   90.00
_cell.angle_gamma   90.00
#
_symmetry.space_group_name_H-M   'P 1'
#
loop_
_entity.id
_entity.type
_entity.pdbx_description
1 polymer ?
#
loop_
_entity_poly.entity_id
_entity_poly.type
_entity_poly.pdbx_seq_one_letter_code
_entity_poly.pdbx_strand_id
1 'polypeptide(L)'
;MRDAGAITIIDLDWRPVLWADPAAAPERYRAAMGHASADVWTRAEVEIAVGEHEPEAAAAVLLALGPRLAVVKLGGEGVLVATEDGAEVVPPIRVEVVNGLGAGDAFGGALCHRLLAGDDPAAAVRFANAAGAHVVARLACADAMPTEAEVLELLGAAGAR
;
A
#
# COMPACT_ATOMS: atom_id res chain seq x y z
N MET A 1 -19.38 -7.31 -6.15
CA MET A 1 -18.01 -7.85 -6.35
C MET A 1 -17.55 -8.71 -5.19
N ARG A 2 -17.75 -8.33 -3.92
CA ARG A 2 -17.46 -9.21 -2.76
C ARG A 2 -18.10 -10.60 -2.87
N ASP A 3 -19.35 -10.66 -3.31
CA ASP A 3 -20.11 -11.90 -3.47
C ASP A 3 -19.57 -12.81 -4.59
N ALA A 4 -18.70 -12.31 -5.45
CA ALA A 4 -18.07 -13.06 -6.53
C ALA A 4 -16.66 -13.60 -6.16
N GLY A 5 -16.21 -13.43 -4.91
CA GLY A 5 -14.87 -13.84 -4.45
C GLY A 5 -13.73 -12.99 -5.01
N ALA A 6 -14.02 -11.83 -5.61
CA ALA A 6 -12.99 -10.94 -6.12
C ALA A 6 -12.33 -10.15 -4.98
N ILE A 7 -11.01 -9.97 -5.06
CA ILE A 7 -10.26 -9.04 -4.20
C ILE A 7 -10.31 -7.68 -4.87
N THR A 8 -10.82 -6.67 -4.17
CA THR A 8 -10.85 -5.29 -4.61
C THR A 8 -9.87 -4.49 -3.76
N ILE A 9 -8.86 -3.91 -4.38
CA ILE A 9 -7.87 -3.06 -3.71
C ILE A 9 -8.08 -1.61 -4.14
N ILE A 10 -8.06 -0.68 -3.18
CA ILE A 10 -8.13 0.76 -3.44
C ILE A 10 -6.81 1.41 -3.05
N ASP A 11 -6.17 2.09 -4.00
CA ASP A 11 -5.11 3.08 -3.77
C ASP A 11 -5.71 4.47 -4.05
N LEU A 12 -5.51 5.44 -3.15
CA LEU A 12 -6.15 6.75 -3.29
C LEU A 12 -5.49 7.65 -4.32
N ASP A 13 -4.17 7.60 -4.44
CA ASP A 13 -3.37 8.51 -5.29
C ASP A 13 -3.87 9.97 -5.21
N TRP A 14 -3.87 10.53 -4.00
CA TRP A 14 -4.42 11.85 -3.74
C TRP A 14 -3.76 12.95 -4.56
N ARG A 15 -4.54 13.57 -5.44
CA ARG A 15 -4.12 14.68 -6.29
C ARG A 15 -5.16 15.80 -6.25
N PRO A 16 -5.04 16.77 -5.32
CA PRO A 16 -6.06 17.81 -5.13
C PRO A 16 -6.38 18.60 -6.40
N VAL A 17 -5.40 18.78 -7.29
CA VAL A 17 -5.57 19.51 -8.56
C VAL A 17 -6.53 18.81 -9.53
N LEU A 18 -6.84 17.53 -9.36
CA LEU A 18 -7.77 16.78 -10.19
C LEU A 18 -9.21 16.80 -9.65
N TRP A 19 -9.43 17.38 -8.47
CA TRP A 19 -10.74 17.44 -7.85
C TRP A 19 -11.40 18.80 -8.12
N ALA A 20 -12.65 18.79 -8.60
CA ALA A 20 -13.45 20.01 -8.74
C ALA A 20 -13.76 20.64 -7.36
N ASP A 21 -13.95 19.79 -6.35
CA ASP A 21 -14.10 20.16 -4.94
C ASP A 21 -13.29 19.19 -4.07
N PRO A 22 -12.05 19.54 -3.67
CA PRO A 22 -11.22 18.70 -2.79
C PRO A 22 -11.85 18.43 -1.42
N ALA A 23 -12.73 19.28 -0.93
CA ALA A 23 -13.41 19.09 0.36
C ALA A 23 -14.41 17.91 0.34
N ALA A 24 -14.87 17.49 -0.84
CA ALA A 24 -15.71 16.31 -0.99
C ALA A 24 -14.95 14.98 -0.95
N ALA A 25 -13.62 14.99 -1.01
CA ALA A 25 -12.82 13.77 -1.10
C ALA A 25 -13.00 12.81 0.08
N PRO A 26 -13.02 13.25 1.36
CA PRO A 26 -13.19 12.35 2.50
C PRO A 26 -14.48 11.53 2.44
N GLU A 27 -15.59 12.13 2.03
CA GLU A 27 -16.86 11.43 1.88
C GLU A 27 -16.81 10.39 0.75
N ARG A 28 -16.25 10.76 -0.39
CA ARG A 28 -16.11 9.88 -1.56
C ARG A 28 -15.21 8.69 -1.25
N TYR A 29 -14.09 8.93 -0.59
CA TYR A 29 -13.18 7.88 -0.17
C TYR A 29 -13.84 6.90 0.78
N ARG A 30 -14.49 7.37 1.85
CA ARG A 30 -15.21 6.50 2.79
C ARG A 30 -16.29 5.67 2.11
N ALA A 31 -17.02 6.24 1.15
CA ALA A 31 -18.00 5.48 0.38
C ALA A 31 -17.35 4.38 -0.47
N ALA A 32 -16.21 4.65 -1.10
CA ALA A 32 -15.48 3.65 -1.91
C ALA A 32 -14.92 2.50 -1.06
N MET A 33 -14.36 2.81 0.13
CA MET A 33 -13.81 1.81 1.07
C MET A 33 -14.83 0.75 1.46
N GLY A 34 -16.09 1.11 1.65
CA GLY A 34 -17.16 0.15 1.95
C GLY A 34 -17.28 -0.98 0.93
N HIS A 35 -16.67 -0.83 -0.25
CA HIS A 35 -16.64 -1.82 -1.33
C HIS A 35 -15.28 -2.50 -1.52
N ALA A 36 -14.24 -2.05 -0.82
CA ALA A 36 -12.90 -2.62 -0.90
C ALA A 36 -12.76 -3.88 -0.05
N SER A 37 -11.83 -4.76 -0.45
CA SER A 37 -11.32 -5.88 0.35
C SER A 37 -10.05 -5.47 1.09
N ALA A 38 -9.25 -4.58 0.48
CA ALA A 38 -8.03 -4.03 1.02
C ALA A 38 -7.88 -2.57 0.62
N ASP A 39 -7.31 -1.77 1.51
CA ASP A 39 -6.94 -0.37 1.30
C ASP A 39 -5.42 -0.22 1.38
N VAL A 40 -4.83 0.54 0.44
CA VAL A 40 -3.38 0.77 0.37
C VAL A 40 -3.13 2.27 0.25
N TRP A 41 -2.65 2.90 1.32
CA TRP A 41 -2.60 4.35 1.40
C TRP A 41 -1.28 4.84 1.99
N THR A 42 -0.94 6.08 1.73
CA THR A 42 0.09 6.79 2.47
C THR A 42 -0.50 7.39 3.74
N ARG A 43 0.34 7.70 4.74
CA ARG A 43 -0.07 8.41 5.97
C ARG A 43 -0.86 9.69 5.66
N ALA A 44 -0.40 10.48 4.70
CA ALA A 44 -1.08 11.73 4.32
C ALA A 44 -2.46 11.49 3.67
N GLU A 45 -2.62 10.44 2.91
CA GLU A 45 -3.91 10.08 2.30
C GLU A 45 -4.91 9.59 3.33
N VAL A 46 -4.47 8.80 4.31
CA VAL A 46 -5.32 8.36 5.42
C VAL A 46 -5.82 9.56 6.22
N GLU A 47 -4.94 10.52 6.54
CA GLU A 47 -5.32 11.74 7.24
C GLU A 47 -6.42 12.51 6.49
N ILE A 48 -6.30 12.66 5.17
CA ILE A 48 -7.32 13.30 4.36
C ILE A 48 -8.64 12.53 4.38
N ALA A 49 -8.59 11.20 4.27
CA ALA A 49 -9.78 10.39 4.13
C ALA A 49 -10.55 10.20 5.43
N VAL A 50 -9.86 10.01 6.55
CA VAL A 50 -10.48 9.66 7.85
C VAL A 50 -10.17 10.65 8.98
N GLY A 51 -9.25 11.59 8.77
CA GLY A 51 -8.90 12.63 9.75
C GLY A 51 -8.03 12.13 10.91
N GLU A 52 -7.37 10.96 10.74
CA GLU A 52 -6.55 10.34 11.77
C GLU A 52 -5.07 10.41 11.39
N HIS A 53 -4.21 10.79 12.35
CA HIS A 53 -2.78 10.99 12.14
C HIS A 53 -1.93 9.80 12.56
N GLU A 54 -2.39 9.08 13.62
CA GLU A 54 -1.66 7.95 14.15
C GLU A 54 -1.94 6.70 13.30
N PRO A 55 -0.91 6.02 12.74
CA PRO A 55 -1.09 4.95 11.77
C PRO A 55 -1.97 3.79 12.26
N GLU A 56 -1.81 3.37 13.51
CA GLU A 56 -2.59 2.28 14.09
C GLU A 56 -4.06 2.67 14.29
N ALA A 57 -4.31 3.89 14.78
CA ALA A 57 -5.66 4.42 14.94
C ALA A 57 -6.33 4.60 13.56
N ALA A 58 -5.58 5.10 12.59
CA ALA A 58 -6.02 5.23 11.20
C ALA A 58 -6.38 3.87 10.58
N ALA A 59 -5.54 2.86 10.74
CA ALA A 59 -5.80 1.51 10.26
C ALA A 59 -7.06 0.90 10.90
N ALA A 60 -7.28 1.13 12.20
CA ALA A 60 -8.50 0.68 12.87
C ALA A 60 -9.76 1.34 12.29
N VAL A 61 -9.71 2.63 11.97
CA VAL A 61 -10.83 3.33 11.30
C VAL A 61 -11.07 2.73 9.91
N LEU A 62 -10.00 2.47 9.13
CA LEU A 62 -10.11 1.85 7.80
C LEU A 62 -10.79 0.49 7.87
N LEU A 63 -10.35 -0.39 8.77
CA LEU A 63 -10.96 -1.71 8.95
C LEU A 63 -12.43 -1.62 9.36
N ALA A 64 -12.80 -0.66 10.21
CA ALA A 64 -14.19 -0.44 10.62
C ALA A 64 -15.09 0.01 9.46
N LEU A 65 -14.55 0.58 8.38
CA LEU A 65 -15.30 0.96 7.17
C LEU A 65 -15.58 -0.21 6.24
N GLY A 66 -14.93 -1.38 6.45
CA GLY A 66 -15.30 -2.61 5.78
C GLY A 66 -14.19 -3.45 5.14
N PRO A 67 -13.02 -2.91 4.76
CA PRO A 67 -11.89 -3.72 4.30
C PRO A 67 -11.44 -4.74 5.34
N ARG A 68 -10.84 -5.85 4.90
CA ARG A 68 -10.24 -6.84 5.81
C ARG A 68 -8.73 -6.64 5.99
N LEU A 69 -8.15 -5.79 5.14
CA LEU A 69 -6.73 -5.46 5.15
C LEU A 69 -6.57 -3.96 4.97
N ALA A 70 -5.92 -3.31 5.92
CA ALA A 70 -5.49 -1.93 5.82
C ALA A 70 -3.96 -1.87 5.74
N VAL A 71 -3.43 -1.19 4.73
CA VAL A 71 -2.00 -1.04 4.48
C VAL A 71 -1.68 0.44 4.46
N VAL A 72 -0.90 0.92 5.43
CA VAL A 72 -0.50 2.33 5.52
C VAL A 72 1.00 2.46 5.27
N LYS A 73 1.34 3.08 4.15
CA LYS A 73 2.73 3.36 3.74
C LYS A 73 3.30 4.50 4.59
N LEU A 74 4.36 4.22 5.36
CA LEU A 74 5.00 5.15 6.30
C LEU A 74 6.32 5.73 5.75
N GLY A 75 6.58 5.57 4.46
CA GLY A 75 7.82 6.01 3.82
C GLY A 75 9.03 5.26 4.37
N GLY A 76 10.02 6.00 4.86
CA GLY A 76 11.26 5.42 5.43
C GLY A 76 11.09 4.65 6.74
N GLU A 77 9.90 4.68 7.34
CA GLU A 77 9.57 3.93 8.57
C GLU A 77 9.00 2.53 8.26
N GLY A 78 8.67 2.24 6.99
CA GLY A 78 8.13 0.97 6.56
C GLY A 78 6.66 1.03 6.18
N VAL A 79 5.94 -0.05 6.43
CA VAL A 79 4.52 -0.18 6.05
C VAL A 79 3.76 -0.83 7.20
N LEU A 80 2.75 -0.16 7.74
CA LEU A 80 1.82 -0.74 8.68
C LEU A 80 0.84 -1.66 7.94
N VAL A 81 0.71 -2.88 8.41
CA VAL A 81 -0.25 -3.89 7.96
C VAL A 81 -1.20 -4.17 9.09
N ALA A 82 -2.49 -4.01 8.87
CA ALA A 82 -3.51 -4.27 9.88
C ALA A 82 -4.66 -5.13 9.32
N THR A 83 -5.09 -6.09 10.12
CA THR A 83 -6.23 -6.97 9.90
C THR A 83 -7.08 -7.04 11.17
N GLU A 84 -8.14 -7.87 11.18
CA GLU A 84 -8.90 -8.15 12.41
C GLU A 84 -8.07 -8.84 13.50
N ASP A 85 -7.00 -9.55 13.12
CA ASP A 85 -6.13 -10.30 14.03
C ASP A 85 -5.06 -9.41 14.70
N GLY A 86 -4.86 -8.19 14.22
CA GLY A 86 -3.88 -7.24 14.77
C GLY A 86 -3.20 -6.38 13.73
N ALA A 87 -2.17 -5.67 14.17
CA ALA A 87 -1.38 -4.79 13.33
C ALA A 87 0.13 -4.98 13.59
N GLU A 88 0.93 -4.89 12.53
CA GLU A 88 2.38 -4.92 12.61
C GLU A 88 3.01 -3.98 11.58
N VAL A 89 4.23 -3.54 11.84
CA VAL A 89 5.01 -2.74 10.89
C VAL A 89 6.01 -3.63 10.17
N VAL A 90 5.83 -3.76 8.86
CA VAL A 90 6.83 -4.35 7.97
C VAL A 90 7.95 -3.34 7.76
N PRO A 91 9.21 -3.67 8.12
CA PRO A 91 10.32 -2.73 8.03
C PRO A 91 10.62 -2.31 6.59
N PRO A 92 11.20 -1.11 6.38
CA PRO A 92 11.52 -0.61 5.07
C PRO A 92 12.68 -1.39 4.42
N ILE A 93 12.65 -1.52 3.11
CA ILE A 93 13.82 -1.94 2.33
C ILE A 93 14.66 -0.68 2.06
N ARG A 94 15.84 -0.60 2.64
CA ARG A 94 16.71 0.58 2.52
C ARG A 94 17.42 0.58 1.17
N VAL A 95 17.15 1.61 0.37
CA VAL A 95 17.78 1.87 -0.93
C VAL A 95 18.10 3.36 -1.04
N GLU A 96 18.99 3.70 -1.97
CA GLU A 96 19.17 5.09 -2.37
C GLU A 96 17.97 5.52 -3.23
N VAL A 97 17.32 6.62 -2.84
CA VAL A 97 16.13 7.13 -3.54
C VAL A 97 16.57 8.01 -4.71
N VAL A 98 16.28 7.58 -5.92
CA VAL A 98 16.56 8.31 -7.18
C VAL A 98 15.28 8.98 -7.69
N ASN A 99 14.16 8.26 -7.72
CA ASN A 99 12.89 8.75 -8.21
C ASN A 99 11.72 8.02 -7.53
N GLY A 100 10.74 8.77 -7.02
CA GLY A 100 9.56 8.18 -6.35
C GLY A 100 8.41 7.79 -7.29
N LEU A 101 8.47 8.17 -8.58
CA LEU A 101 7.38 7.94 -9.53
C LEU A 101 7.25 6.44 -9.85
N GLY A 102 6.02 5.91 -9.75
CA GLY A 102 5.72 4.51 -10.05
C GLY A 102 5.96 3.54 -8.88
N ALA A 103 6.53 3.98 -7.77
CA ALA A 103 6.75 3.12 -6.61
C ALA A 103 5.44 2.59 -5.99
N GLY A 104 4.40 3.42 -5.95
CA GLY A 104 3.05 3.03 -5.52
C GLY A 104 2.45 1.96 -6.43
N ASP A 105 2.57 2.14 -7.75
CA ASP A 105 2.06 1.18 -8.74
C ASP A 105 2.79 -0.17 -8.63
N ALA A 106 4.12 -0.15 -8.47
CA ALA A 106 4.91 -1.35 -8.24
C ALA A 106 4.50 -2.07 -6.95
N PHE A 107 4.33 -1.31 -5.87
CA PHE A 107 3.84 -1.84 -4.60
C PHE A 107 2.45 -2.47 -4.76
N GLY A 108 1.49 -1.74 -5.35
CA GLY A 108 0.12 -2.22 -5.55
C GLY A 108 0.05 -3.48 -6.41
N GLY A 109 0.76 -3.50 -7.54
CA GLY A 109 0.84 -4.67 -8.43
C GLY A 109 1.44 -5.89 -7.74
N ALA A 110 2.55 -5.71 -7.01
CA ALA A 110 3.21 -6.76 -6.27
C ALA A 110 2.34 -7.30 -5.10
N LEU A 111 1.63 -6.42 -4.40
CA LEU A 111 0.67 -6.81 -3.36
C LEU A 111 -0.46 -7.66 -3.94
N CYS A 112 -1.06 -7.23 -5.06
CA CYS A 112 -2.09 -8.01 -5.76
C CYS A 112 -1.57 -9.40 -6.12
N HIS A 113 -0.38 -9.48 -6.70
CA HIS A 113 0.26 -10.74 -7.11
C HIS A 113 0.39 -11.72 -5.94
N ARG A 114 0.88 -11.27 -4.79
CA ARG A 114 1.09 -12.14 -3.63
C ARG A 114 -0.20 -12.50 -2.89
N LEU A 115 -1.15 -11.58 -2.77
CA LEU A 115 -2.46 -11.88 -2.18
C LEU A 115 -3.24 -12.91 -3.03
N LEU A 116 -3.14 -12.83 -4.37
CA LEU A 116 -3.74 -13.83 -5.28
C LEU A 116 -3.05 -15.19 -5.18
N ALA A 117 -1.76 -15.22 -4.84
CA ALA A 117 -1.03 -16.47 -4.56
C ALA A 117 -1.41 -17.10 -3.21
N GLY A 118 -2.14 -16.36 -2.35
CA GLY A 118 -2.59 -16.83 -1.04
C GLY A 118 -1.59 -16.59 0.09
N ASP A 119 -0.65 -15.68 -0.11
CA ASP A 119 0.31 -15.31 0.92
C ASP A 119 -0.36 -14.64 2.11
N ASP A 120 0.26 -14.78 3.27
CA ASP A 120 -0.02 -13.99 4.46
C ASP A 120 0.12 -12.47 4.15
N PRO A 121 -0.77 -11.60 4.69
CA PRO A 121 -0.75 -10.17 4.41
C PRO A 121 0.60 -9.50 4.68
N ALA A 122 1.29 -9.82 5.77
CA ALA A 122 2.58 -9.22 6.09
C ALA A 122 3.68 -9.69 5.13
N ALA A 123 3.66 -10.96 4.72
CA ALA A 123 4.56 -11.50 3.70
C ALA A 123 4.31 -10.83 2.33
N ALA A 124 3.04 -10.66 1.94
CA ALA A 124 2.65 -9.98 0.71
C ALA A 124 3.10 -8.52 0.71
N VAL A 125 2.92 -7.80 1.82
CA VAL A 125 3.37 -6.41 1.98
C VAL A 125 4.90 -6.30 1.98
N ARG A 126 5.62 -7.26 2.60
CA ARG A 126 7.10 -7.30 2.54
C ARG A 126 7.60 -7.40 1.10
N PHE A 127 6.98 -8.26 0.31
CA PHE A 127 7.28 -8.40 -1.13
C PHE A 127 6.94 -7.12 -1.89
N ALA A 128 5.77 -6.54 -1.66
CA ALA A 128 5.33 -5.30 -2.28
C ALA A 128 6.24 -4.11 -1.94
N ASN A 129 6.71 -4.03 -0.69
CA ASN A 129 7.64 -3.01 -0.24
C ASN A 129 9.00 -3.10 -0.98
N ALA A 130 9.48 -4.32 -1.24
CA ALA A 130 10.68 -4.52 -2.04
C ALA A 130 10.49 -4.14 -3.50
N ALA A 131 9.31 -4.39 -4.08
CA ALA A 131 8.99 -3.95 -5.44
C ALA A 131 8.97 -2.42 -5.55
N GLY A 132 8.34 -1.72 -4.59
CA GLY A 132 8.40 -0.27 -4.52
C GLY A 132 9.82 0.27 -4.35
N ALA A 133 10.62 -0.34 -3.47
CA ALA A 133 12.02 0.01 -3.25
C ALA A 133 12.88 -0.19 -4.51
N HIS A 134 12.61 -1.23 -5.30
CA HIS A 134 13.28 -1.46 -6.57
C HIS A 134 13.07 -0.29 -7.55
N VAL A 135 11.84 0.21 -7.64
CA VAL A 135 11.48 1.33 -8.54
C VAL A 135 12.11 2.64 -8.06
N VAL A 136 12.01 2.97 -6.76
CA VAL A 136 12.56 4.25 -6.26
C VAL A 136 14.08 4.38 -6.43
N ALA A 137 14.80 3.26 -6.54
CA ALA A 137 16.25 3.24 -6.78
C ALA A 137 16.63 3.47 -8.25
N ARG A 138 15.67 3.76 -9.14
CA ARG A 138 15.88 3.88 -10.59
C ARG A 138 15.30 5.16 -11.16
N LEU A 139 15.93 5.68 -12.23
CA LEU A 139 15.44 6.87 -12.97
C LEU A 139 14.46 6.41 -14.08
N ALA A 140 13.42 5.69 -13.71
CA ALA A 140 12.38 5.24 -14.65
C ALA A 140 11.09 5.00 -13.88
N CYS A 141 9.98 4.83 -14.58
CA CYS A 141 8.68 4.47 -14.01
C CYS A 141 8.27 3.07 -14.52
N ALA A 142 7.49 2.99 -15.60
CA ALA A 142 7.03 1.72 -16.16
C ALA A 142 8.17 0.77 -16.57
N ASP A 143 9.24 1.31 -17.13
CA ASP A 143 10.43 0.53 -17.54
C ASP A 143 11.27 0.02 -16.36
N ALA A 144 10.99 0.50 -15.14
CA ALA A 144 11.65 0.07 -13.90
C ALA A 144 10.80 -0.91 -13.09
N MET A 145 9.64 -1.32 -13.57
CA MET A 145 8.81 -2.29 -12.87
C MET A 145 9.56 -3.64 -12.74
N PRO A 146 9.72 -4.16 -11.51
CA PRO A 146 10.52 -5.36 -11.30
C PRO A 146 9.79 -6.62 -11.74
N THR A 147 10.57 -7.59 -12.15
CA THR A 147 10.14 -8.99 -12.20
C THR A 147 10.11 -9.59 -10.80
N GLU A 148 9.40 -10.70 -10.61
CA GLU A 148 9.39 -11.44 -9.34
C GLU A 148 10.80 -11.82 -8.87
N ALA A 149 11.66 -12.27 -9.82
CA ALA A 149 13.03 -12.66 -9.52
C ALA A 149 13.86 -11.49 -8.96
N GLU A 150 13.73 -10.30 -9.52
CA GLU A 150 14.42 -9.09 -9.02
C GLU A 150 13.95 -8.66 -7.64
N VAL A 151 12.66 -8.81 -7.34
CA VAL A 151 12.12 -8.56 -6.01
C VAL A 151 12.67 -9.55 -5.00
N LEU A 152 12.70 -10.85 -5.33
CA LEU A 152 13.25 -11.89 -4.46
C LEU A 152 14.75 -11.71 -4.22
N GLU A 153 15.52 -11.30 -5.23
CA GLU A 153 16.94 -10.96 -5.07
C GLU A 153 17.15 -9.82 -4.09
N LEU A 154 16.36 -8.74 -4.21
CA LEU A 154 16.44 -7.60 -3.30
C LEU A 154 16.09 -7.97 -1.87
N LEU A 155 15.06 -8.82 -1.66
CA LEU A 155 14.68 -9.35 -0.35
C LEU A 155 15.79 -10.21 0.26
N GLY A 156 16.41 -11.08 -0.53
CA GLY A 156 17.54 -11.90 -0.09
C GLY A 156 18.74 -11.05 0.37
N ALA A 157 19.06 -10.01 -0.39
CA ALA A 157 20.13 -9.07 -0.05
C ALA A 157 19.82 -8.22 1.20
N ALA A 158 18.55 -7.88 1.43
CA ALA A 158 18.12 -7.13 2.61
C ALA A 158 18.11 -7.98 3.89
N GLY A 159 17.77 -9.27 3.78
CA GLY A 159 17.76 -10.22 4.91
C GLY A 159 19.16 -10.67 5.36
N ALA A 160 20.17 -10.44 4.55
CA ALA A 160 21.57 -10.80 4.84
C ALA A 160 22.36 -9.69 5.57
N ARG A 161 21.76 -8.54 5.85
CA ARG A 161 22.36 -7.37 6.53
C ARG A 161 21.79 -7.22 7.93
#